data_360fe7c9020111822f5015d895a2eda3
#
_entry.id   360fe7c9020111822f5015d895a2eda3
#
_cell.length_a   1.000
_cell.length_b   1.000
_cell.length_c   1.000
_cell.angle_alpha   90.00
_cell.angle_beta   90.00
_cell.angle_gamma   90.00
#
_symmetry.space_group_name_H-M   'P 1'
#
loop_
_entity.id
_entity.type
_entity.pdbx_description
1 polymer ?
#
loop_
_entity_poly.entity_id
_entity_poly.type
_entity_poly.pdbx_seq_one_letter_code
_entity_poly.pdbx_strand_id
1 'polypeptide(L)'
;MNILYVPLDERPCNAIYPEQTAAVNQTMNVLSVPQALLGNKKKPANIYGIRSFIKKNIVNCSYAIISTEMLLYGGLLPSRLHHLTEADLNKYEVFLRGIKKEFPDKKIFLSNLIMRTPKYNSSDEEPDYYEQYGEAIFRYGWLKDKAARDTLDEREESEWNQLKETLPKDVIFDYETRRAFNVQVNLLHVQLVAENIVSFVSVPQDDSAPYGYTAMDQSKVYSEIANKRLKDRIMVYPGADEVGFTLLARAYNDHLGKTPSLFVRYSATFGAQIVPLYEDRPINESLKAHVLAAGFRLVDDVKDAEFVLEYNTPGKKMQESWDQLATKDVTYDSYRHLLSFVLEIQADLAVGKKVGICDAAFANGGEMELIELLDEKGILEEILSYKAWNTNCNSLGSSLAGLAFCQATFNKEKVKENLLANIYEDLFYQAIIRKQITDNVLPEKGLNYFYLGDKADEISGLVVSLIQKYHRFTLKNSFIDDVFTIDQVTFPWNRMFEICCTVKNKES
;
A
#
# COMPACT_ATOMS: atom_id res chain seq x y z
N MET A 1 13.83 18.15 -9.82
CA MET A 1 13.17 17.08 -10.61
C MET A 1 11.67 17.22 -10.49
N ASN A 2 10.91 17.20 -11.62
CA ASN A 2 9.45 17.24 -11.60
C ASN A 2 8.88 15.89 -12.02
N ILE A 3 7.88 15.40 -11.28
CA ILE A 3 7.16 14.15 -11.55
C ILE A 3 5.69 14.47 -11.66
N LEU A 4 5.03 14.02 -12.72
CA LEU A 4 3.59 14.00 -12.83
C LEU A 4 3.05 12.73 -12.15
N TYR A 5 2.07 12.86 -11.27
CA TYR A 5 1.53 11.76 -10.50
C TYR A 5 0.01 11.63 -10.65
N VAL A 6 -0.43 10.43 -11.03
CA VAL A 6 -1.84 10.02 -11.09
C VAL A 6 -2.03 8.88 -10.10
N PRO A 7 -2.72 9.10 -8.97
CA PRO A 7 -2.86 8.14 -7.87
C PRO A 7 -3.74 6.93 -8.24
N LEU A 8 -3.69 5.89 -7.42
CA LEU A 8 -4.53 4.70 -7.53
C LEU A 8 -6.02 5.04 -7.32
N ASP A 9 -6.30 5.81 -6.28
CA ASP A 9 -7.61 6.36 -5.94
C ASP A 9 -7.45 7.67 -5.15
N GLU A 10 -8.56 8.21 -4.67
CA GLU A 10 -8.63 9.50 -3.96
C GLU A 10 -8.31 9.42 -2.48
N ARG A 11 -8.11 8.22 -1.91
CA ARG A 11 -7.77 8.08 -0.48
C ARG A 11 -6.41 8.69 -0.16
N PRO A 12 -6.22 9.19 1.08
CA PRO A 12 -4.97 9.84 1.49
C PRO A 12 -3.71 9.01 1.25
N CYS A 13 -3.77 7.70 1.50
CA CYS A 13 -2.67 6.77 1.25
C CYS A 13 -2.18 6.79 -0.20
N ASN A 14 -3.06 7.09 -1.15
CA ASN A 14 -2.75 7.15 -2.57
C ASN A 14 -2.58 8.57 -3.11
N ALA A 15 -3.44 9.51 -2.72
CA ALA A 15 -3.52 10.84 -3.32
C ALA A 15 -2.76 11.94 -2.56
N ILE A 16 -2.52 11.76 -1.26
CA ILE A 16 -1.94 12.80 -0.39
C ILE A 16 -0.57 12.39 0.16
N TYR A 17 -0.48 11.26 0.83
CA TYR A 17 0.71 10.85 1.56
C TYR A 17 1.95 10.57 0.70
N PRO A 18 1.84 10.04 -0.56
CA PRO A 18 3.00 9.93 -1.43
C PRO A 18 3.67 11.28 -1.74
N GLU A 19 2.86 12.32 -2.01
CA GLU A 19 3.34 13.68 -2.25
C GLU A 19 3.93 14.31 -0.97
N GLN A 20 3.25 14.17 0.18
CA GLN A 20 3.74 14.67 1.47
C GLN A 20 5.07 14.01 1.87
N THR A 21 5.17 12.69 1.71
CA THR A 21 6.42 11.97 1.99
C THR A 21 7.54 12.40 1.04
N ALA A 22 7.23 12.61 -0.23
CA ALA A 22 8.19 13.11 -1.20
C ALA A 22 8.65 14.55 -0.92
N ALA A 23 7.81 15.37 -0.32
CA ALA A 23 8.09 16.77 0.00
C ALA A 23 9.20 16.96 1.06
N VAL A 24 9.65 15.89 1.73
CA VAL A 24 10.87 15.94 2.57
C VAL A 24 12.11 16.22 1.71
N ASN A 25 12.12 15.79 0.46
CA ASN A 25 13.20 15.99 -0.47
C ASN A 25 13.11 17.36 -1.14
N GLN A 26 14.13 18.20 -0.95
CA GLN A 26 14.13 19.57 -1.44
C GLN A 26 14.40 19.70 -2.96
N THR A 27 14.78 18.61 -3.62
CA THR A 27 15.11 18.60 -5.07
C THR A 27 14.03 17.95 -5.94
N MET A 28 12.97 17.44 -5.31
CA MET A 28 11.87 16.74 -5.97
C MET A 28 10.55 17.53 -5.83
N ASN A 29 9.83 17.65 -6.93
CA ASN A 29 8.52 18.24 -6.95
C ASN A 29 7.53 17.25 -7.61
N VAL A 30 6.51 16.86 -6.88
CA VAL A 30 5.44 15.98 -7.36
C VAL A 30 4.25 16.86 -7.77
N LEU A 31 3.80 16.70 -9.00
CA LEU A 31 2.64 17.37 -9.54
C LEU A 31 1.47 16.37 -9.62
N SER A 32 0.68 16.31 -8.60
CA SER A 32 -0.46 15.40 -8.48
C SER A 32 -1.68 15.90 -9.24
N VAL A 33 -2.50 14.95 -9.70
CA VAL A 33 -3.82 15.26 -10.25
C VAL A 33 -4.69 15.96 -9.19
N PRO A 34 -5.33 17.10 -9.53
CA PRO A 34 -6.20 17.81 -8.59
C PRO A 34 -7.32 16.92 -8.02
N GLN A 35 -7.56 17.00 -6.71
CA GLN A 35 -8.61 16.25 -6.02
C GLN A 35 -9.99 16.34 -6.69
N ALA A 36 -10.32 17.50 -7.24
CA ALA A 36 -11.59 17.72 -7.94
C ALA A 36 -11.80 16.88 -9.21
N LEU A 37 -10.73 16.29 -9.76
CA LEU A 37 -10.79 15.39 -10.91
C LEU A 37 -10.89 13.93 -10.50
N LEU A 38 -10.54 13.59 -9.25
CA LEU A 38 -10.59 12.23 -8.73
C LEU A 38 -12.03 11.78 -8.49
N GLY A 39 -12.22 10.48 -8.35
CA GLY A 39 -13.50 9.87 -8.02
C GLY A 39 -13.89 10.02 -6.54
N ASN A 40 -14.87 9.25 -6.15
CA ASN A 40 -15.21 9.07 -4.74
C ASN A 40 -15.81 7.68 -4.53
N LYS A 41 -15.08 6.80 -3.87
CA LYS A 41 -15.49 5.41 -3.62
C LYS A 41 -15.86 4.71 -4.94
N LYS A 42 -17.10 4.27 -5.11
CA LYS A 42 -17.60 3.62 -6.33
C LYS A 42 -17.87 4.58 -7.50
N LYS A 43 -17.86 5.90 -7.28
CA LYS A 43 -18.06 6.89 -8.33
C LYS A 43 -16.74 7.15 -9.08
N PRO A 44 -16.68 6.85 -10.40
CA PRO A 44 -15.46 7.06 -11.17
C PRO A 44 -15.02 8.52 -11.26
N ALA A 45 -13.71 8.70 -11.42
CA ALA A 45 -13.06 9.98 -11.67
C ALA A 45 -13.43 10.58 -13.05
N ASN A 46 -13.11 11.87 -13.21
CA ASN A 46 -13.18 12.53 -14.51
C ASN A 46 -11.97 12.15 -15.39
N ILE A 47 -12.03 10.97 -16.03
CA ILE A 47 -10.94 10.44 -16.86
C ILE A 47 -10.53 11.41 -17.98
N TYR A 48 -11.49 12.11 -18.59
CA TYR A 48 -11.19 13.11 -19.62
C TYR A 48 -10.39 14.30 -19.04
N GLY A 49 -10.80 14.80 -17.89
CA GLY A 49 -10.08 15.84 -17.17
C GLY A 49 -8.67 15.41 -16.79
N ILE A 50 -8.49 14.17 -16.31
CA ILE A 50 -7.17 13.59 -15.97
C ILE A 50 -6.29 13.49 -17.22
N ARG A 51 -6.80 13.00 -18.35
CA ARG A 51 -6.06 12.94 -19.62
C ARG A 51 -5.63 14.31 -20.10
N SER A 52 -6.50 15.32 -19.96
CA SER A 52 -6.18 16.71 -20.29
C SER A 52 -5.12 17.29 -19.37
N PHE A 53 -5.19 16.99 -18.06
CA PHE A 53 -4.18 17.38 -17.07
C PHE A 53 -2.81 16.78 -17.40
N ILE A 54 -2.74 15.49 -17.75
CA ILE A 54 -1.50 14.82 -18.15
C ILE A 54 -0.89 15.52 -19.36
N LYS A 55 -1.65 15.71 -20.45
CA LYS A 55 -1.16 16.35 -21.68
C LYS A 55 -0.60 17.74 -21.43
N LYS A 56 -1.29 18.53 -20.61
CA LYS A 56 -0.91 19.92 -20.30
C LYS A 56 0.39 20.00 -19.49
N ASN A 57 0.63 19.05 -18.57
CA ASN A 57 1.66 19.20 -17.55
C ASN A 57 2.91 18.34 -17.80
N ILE A 58 2.80 17.26 -18.57
CA ILE A 58 3.90 16.30 -18.78
C ILE A 58 5.12 16.95 -19.44
N VAL A 59 4.94 18.00 -20.21
CA VAL A 59 6.02 18.75 -20.85
C VAL A 59 7.06 19.25 -19.83
N ASN A 60 6.61 19.65 -18.63
CA ASN A 60 7.44 20.15 -17.54
C ASN A 60 7.99 19.07 -16.61
N CYS A 61 7.64 17.81 -16.83
CA CYS A 61 8.01 16.69 -15.97
C CYS A 61 9.01 15.77 -16.66
N SER A 62 9.91 15.16 -15.91
CA SER A 62 10.82 14.13 -16.41
C SER A 62 10.17 12.75 -16.40
N TYR A 63 9.28 12.52 -15.45
CA TYR A 63 8.56 11.27 -15.23
C TYR A 63 7.06 11.51 -15.17
N ALA A 64 6.30 10.53 -15.66
CA ALA A 64 4.88 10.40 -15.40
C ALA A 64 4.63 9.05 -14.72
N ILE A 65 4.16 9.08 -13.48
CA ILE A 65 3.73 7.91 -12.70
C ILE A 65 2.21 7.87 -12.75
N ILE A 66 1.65 6.82 -13.31
CA ILE A 66 0.23 6.76 -13.63
C ILE A 66 -0.35 5.43 -13.15
N SER A 67 -1.34 5.50 -12.26
CA SER A 67 -2.20 4.35 -12.00
C SER A 67 -3.15 4.12 -13.17
N THR A 68 -3.17 2.89 -13.66
CA THR A 68 -4.10 2.45 -14.68
C THR A 68 -5.53 2.43 -14.16
N GLU A 69 -5.72 2.07 -12.88
CA GLU A 69 -7.02 2.09 -12.24
C GLU A 69 -7.67 3.47 -12.35
N MET A 70 -6.91 4.52 -12.07
CA MET A 70 -7.41 5.89 -12.20
C MET A 70 -7.60 6.32 -13.64
N LEU A 71 -6.62 6.04 -14.52
CA LEU A 71 -6.64 6.57 -15.90
C LEU A 71 -7.60 5.84 -16.85
N LEU A 72 -7.88 4.55 -16.60
CA LEU A 72 -8.76 3.71 -17.43
C LEU A 72 -10.15 3.56 -16.83
N TYR A 73 -10.23 3.24 -15.53
CA TYR A 73 -11.49 2.89 -14.86
C TYR A 73 -12.05 4.06 -14.03
N GLY A 74 -11.19 5.00 -13.61
CA GLY A 74 -11.55 6.12 -12.75
C GLY A 74 -11.35 5.87 -11.25
N GLY A 75 -10.53 4.88 -10.88
CA GLY A 75 -10.14 4.56 -9.51
C GLY A 75 -10.13 3.08 -9.20
N LEU A 76 -9.71 2.73 -7.99
CA LEU A 76 -9.59 1.34 -7.52
C LEU A 76 -10.92 0.59 -7.57
N LEU A 77 -11.95 1.09 -6.88
CA LEU A 77 -13.26 0.40 -6.86
C LEU A 77 -13.94 0.37 -8.22
N PRO A 78 -13.94 1.44 -9.04
CA PRO A 78 -14.41 1.36 -10.42
C PRO A 78 -13.75 0.25 -11.25
N SER A 79 -12.47 -0.09 -10.99
CA SER A 79 -11.79 -1.21 -11.69
C SER A 79 -12.37 -2.59 -11.36
N ARG A 80 -13.11 -2.71 -10.26
CA ARG A 80 -13.80 -3.93 -9.83
C ARG A 80 -15.27 -3.98 -10.29
N LEU A 81 -15.79 -2.84 -10.81
CA LEU A 81 -17.23 -2.64 -11.06
C LEU A 81 -17.56 -2.33 -12.53
N HIS A 82 -16.56 -2.12 -13.39
CA HIS A 82 -16.72 -1.62 -14.74
C HIS A 82 -17.40 -2.63 -15.70
N HIS A 83 -17.90 -2.07 -16.80
CA HIS A 83 -18.37 -2.80 -17.99
C HIS A 83 -17.67 -2.29 -19.26
N LEU A 84 -16.35 -1.99 -19.13
CA LEU A 84 -15.54 -1.50 -20.24
C LEU A 84 -15.39 -2.58 -21.33
N THR A 85 -15.17 -2.12 -22.55
CA THR A 85 -15.07 -2.95 -23.76
C THR A 85 -13.70 -2.80 -24.41
N GLU A 86 -13.41 -3.64 -25.40
CA GLU A 86 -12.20 -3.54 -26.23
C GLU A 86 -12.02 -2.12 -26.82
N ALA A 87 -13.11 -1.45 -27.19
CA ALA A 87 -13.03 -0.07 -27.68
C ALA A 87 -12.48 0.92 -26.65
N ASP A 88 -12.75 0.69 -25.37
CA ASP A 88 -12.22 1.53 -24.29
C ASP A 88 -10.75 1.22 -24.00
N LEU A 89 -10.36 -0.06 -24.09
CA LEU A 89 -8.96 -0.48 -24.02
C LEU A 89 -8.14 0.15 -25.15
N ASN A 90 -8.67 0.12 -26.39
CA ASN A 90 -8.02 0.74 -27.55
C ASN A 90 -7.85 2.27 -27.38
N LYS A 91 -8.84 2.98 -26.82
CA LYS A 91 -8.73 4.43 -26.53
C LYS A 91 -7.64 4.71 -25.47
N TYR A 92 -7.50 3.83 -24.48
CA TYR A 92 -6.48 3.93 -23.45
C TYR A 92 -5.07 3.70 -24.05
N GLU A 93 -4.91 2.65 -24.86
CA GLU A 93 -3.67 2.35 -25.55
C GLU A 93 -3.23 3.51 -26.47
N VAL A 94 -4.15 4.01 -27.31
CA VAL A 94 -3.90 5.16 -28.21
C VAL A 94 -3.47 6.38 -27.42
N PHE A 95 -4.04 6.62 -26.23
CA PHE A 95 -3.63 7.74 -25.39
C PHE A 95 -2.18 7.59 -24.91
N LEU A 96 -1.78 6.43 -24.38
CA LEU A 96 -0.41 6.21 -23.89
C LEU A 96 0.62 6.30 -25.04
N ARG A 97 0.32 5.68 -26.19
CA ARG A 97 1.17 5.78 -27.38
C ARG A 97 1.28 7.20 -27.90
N GLY A 98 0.17 7.95 -27.84
CA GLY A 98 0.13 9.37 -28.21
C GLY A 98 1.04 10.21 -27.33
N ILE A 99 0.98 10.03 -26.00
CA ILE A 99 1.85 10.73 -25.05
C ILE A 99 3.32 10.41 -25.33
N LYS A 100 3.68 9.14 -25.52
CA LYS A 100 5.07 8.75 -25.78
C LYS A 100 5.59 9.27 -27.13
N LYS A 101 4.74 9.32 -28.15
CA LYS A 101 5.08 9.88 -29.45
C LYS A 101 5.31 11.39 -29.39
N GLU A 102 4.48 12.12 -28.65
CA GLU A 102 4.57 13.59 -28.50
C GLU A 102 5.73 13.98 -27.58
N PHE A 103 6.02 13.16 -26.55
CA PHE A 103 7.06 13.41 -25.55
C PHE A 103 8.01 12.20 -25.42
N PRO A 104 8.85 11.92 -26.41
CA PRO A 104 9.67 10.70 -26.47
C PRO A 104 10.73 10.59 -25.38
N ASP A 105 11.20 11.71 -24.85
CA ASP A 105 12.18 11.81 -23.76
C ASP A 105 11.59 11.49 -22.37
N LYS A 106 10.26 11.58 -22.19
CA LYS A 106 9.63 11.35 -20.89
C LYS A 106 9.58 9.87 -20.55
N LYS A 107 9.88 9.54 -19.30
CA LYS A 107 9.73 8.19 -18.77
C LYS A 107 8.35 7.99 -18.19
N ILE A 108 7.64 6.99 -18.65
CA ILE A 108 6.30 6.63 -18.17
C ILE A 108 6.44 5.38 -17.29
N PHE A 109 6.04 5.48 -16.05
CA PHE A 109 5.90 4.37 -15.11
C PHE A 109 4.43 4.13 -14.84
N LEU A 110 3.99 2.88 -14.92
CA LEU A 110 2.61 2.51 -14.67
C LEU A 110 2.49 1.61 -13.44
N SER A 111 1.34 1.66 -12.81
CA SER A 111 0.85 0.60 -11.95
C SER A 111 -0.45 0.04 -12.51
N ASN A 112 -0.64 -1.26 -12.36
CA ASN A 112 -1.89 -1.93 -12.69
C ASN A 112 -2.06 -3.18 -11.84
N LEU A 113 -3.07 -3.18 -10.99
CA LEU A 113 -3.34 -4.24 -10.03
C LEU A 113 -3.80 -5.54 -10.71
N ILE A 114 -3.52 -6.66 -10.04
CA ILE A 114 -4.28 -7.88 -10.22
C ILE A 114 -5.45 -7.82 -9.23
N MET A 115 -6.67 -7.86 -9.73
CA MET A 115 -7.89 -7.69 -8.96
C MET A 115 -7.99 -8.75 -7.86
N ARG A 116 -8.32 -8.34 -6.62
CA ARG A 116 -8.55 -9.24 -5.49
C ARG A 116 -9.79 -10.11 -5.64
N THR A 117 -9.91 -11.09 -4.79
CA THR A 117 -11.13 -11.87 -4.57
C THR A 117 -11.30 -12.03 -3.06
N PRO A 118 -12.05 -11.14 -2.38
CA PRO A 118 -12.24 -11.22 -0.94
C PRO A 118 -12.99 -12.47 -0.50
N LYS A 119 -12.63 -13.00 0.68
CA LYS A 119 -13.22 -14.21 1.26
C LYS A 119 -14.37 -13.95 2.24
N TYR A 120 -15.11 -12.86 2.02
CA TYR A 120 -16.24 -12.46 2.86
C TYR A 120 -17.38 -11.91 2.00
N ASN A 121 -18.58 -11.87 2.58
CA ASN A 121 -19.77 -11.30 1.96
C ASN A 121 -19.85 -9.82 2.30
N SER A 122 -19.63 -8.95 1.31
CA SER A 122 -19.87 -7.51 1.41
C SER A 122 -19.86 -6.87 0.03
N SER A 123 -20.83 -6.04 -0.25
CA SER A 123 -20.89 -5.21 -1.45
C SER A 123 -20.25 -3.83 -1.27
N ASP A 124 -19.67 -3.51 -0.13
CA ASP A 124 -19.15 -2.16 0.15
C ASP A 124 -18.08 -1.69 -0.87
N GLU A 125 -17.20 -2.59 -1.25
CA GLU A 125 -16.13 -2.36 -2.23
C GLU A 125 -16.19 -3.22 -3.48
N GLU A 126 -17.17 -4.10 -3.57
CA GLU A 126 -17.33 -5.10 -4.63
C GLU A 126 -18.67 -4.92 -5.37
N PRO A 127 -18.98 -5.69 -6.43
CA PRO A 127 -20.30 -5.70 -7.07
C PRO A 127 -21.41 -6.07 -6.10
N ASP A 128 -22.64 -5.58 -6.34
CA ASP A 128 -23.78 -5.76 -5.43
C ASP A 128 -24.06 -7.23 -5.08
N TYR A 129 -23.88 -8.14 -6.04
CA TYR A 129 -24.06 -9.58 -5.78
C TYR A 129 -23.03 -10.16 -4.80
N TYR A 130 -21.94 -9.45 -4.53
CA TYR A 130 -20.93 -9.90 -3.57
C TYR A 130 -21.44 -9.88 -2.12
N GLU A 131 -22.50 -9.10 -1.83
CA GLU A 131 -23.21 -9.12 -0.54
C GLU A 131 -23.75 -10.51 -0.20
N GLN A 132 -24.17 -11.25 -1.21
CA GLN A 132 -24.76 -12.58 -1.04
C GLN A 132 -23.77 -13.72 -1.39
N TYR A 133 -22.91 -13.53 -2.37
CA TYR A 133 -22.14 -14.61 -2.98
C TYR A 133 -20.62 -14.47 -2.83
N GLY A 134 -20.11 -13.48 -2.09
CA GLY A 134 -18.66 -13.18 -2.00
C GLY A 134 -17.83 -14.38 -1.55
N GLU A 135 -18.17 -14.97 -0.40
CA GLU A 135 -17.49 -16.17 0.13
C GLU A 135 -17.57 -17.34 -0.87
N ALA A 136 -18.73 -17.55 -1.50
CA ALA A 136 -18.93 -18.61 -2.47
C ALA A 136 -18.11 -18.38 -3.75
N ILE A 137 -18.01 -17.14 -4.25
CA ILE A 137 -17.18 -16.78 -5.41
C ILE A 137 -15.70 -17.02 -5.07
N PHE A 138 -15.25 -16.58 -3.90
CA PHE A 138 -13.89 -16.84 -3.45
C PHE A 138 -13.59 -18.34 -3.42
N ARG A 139 -14.44 -19.10 -2.76
CA ARG A 139 -14.23 -20.55 -2.59
C ARG A 139 -14.34 -21.31 -3.91
N TYR A 140 -15.26 -20.93 -4.79
CA TYR A 140 -15.38 -21.46 -6.14
C TYR A 140 -14.08 -21.25 -6.95
N GLY A 141 -13.55 -20.01 -6.97
CA GLY A 141 -12.29 -19.71 -7.65
C GLY A 141 -11.11 -20.47 -7.06
N TRP A 142 -11.04 -20.59 -5.72
CA TRP A 142 -9.99 -21.32 -5.01
C TRP A 142 -9.97 -22.81 -5.38
N LEU A 143 -11.15 -23.46 -5.38
CA LEU A 143 -11.28 -24.87 -5.75
C LEU A 143 -11.02 -25.10 -7.24
N LYS A 144 -11.50 -24.21 -8.11
CA LYS A 144 -11.25 -24.24 -9.54
C LYS A 144 -9.76 -24.23 -9.87
N ASP A 145 -9.00 -23.36 -9.23
CA ASP A 145 -7.57 -23.21 -9.42
C ASP A 145 -6.81 -24.39 -8.80
N LYS A 146 -7.17 -24.82 -7.58
CA LYS A 146 -6.55 -25.97 -6.94
C LYS A 146 -6.76 -27.25 -7.77
N ALA A 147 -7.97 -27.51 -8.26
CA ALA A 147 -8.24 -28.66 -9.13
C ALA A 147 -7.41 -28.69 -10.41
N ALA A 148 -7.01 -27.50 -10.92
CA ALA A 148 -6.19 -27.40 -12.13
C ALA A 148 -4.69 -27.60 -11.86
N ARG A 149 -4.20 -27.31 -10.65
CA ARG A 149 -2.76 -27.32 -10.30
C ARG A 149 -2.37 -28.39 -9.30
N ASP A 150 -3.33 -28.94 -8.58
CA ASP A 150 -3.14 -29.88 -7.47
C ASP A 150 -4.32 -30.85 -7.41
N THR A 151 -4.41 -31.65 -6.34
CA THR A 151 -5.49 -32.61 -6.11
C THR A 151 -6.47 -32.05 -5.07
N LEU A 152 -7.77 -32.20 -5.34
CA LEU A 152 -8.82 -31.96 -4.35
C LEU A 152 -9.02 -33.19 -3.48
N ASP A 153 -9.31 -33.01 -2.20
CA ASP A 153 -9.81 -34.08 -1.35
C ASP A 153 -11.33 -34.30 -1.59
N GLU A 154 -11.90 -35.35 -1.01
CA GLU A 154 -13.32 -35.73 -1.20
C GLU A 154 -14.29 -34.62 -0.74
N ARG A 155 -13.94 -33.85 0.30
CA ARG A 155 -14.77 -32.75 0.80
C ARG A 155 -14.70 -31.56 -0.16
N GLU A 156 -13.52 -31.25 -0.65
CA GLU A 156 -13.29 -30.18 -1.62
C GLU A 156 -13.97 -30.48 -2.96
N GLU A 157 -13.96 -31.73 -3.42
CA GLU A 157 -14.70 -32.13 -4.62
C GLU A 157 -16.21 -31.99 -4.46
N SER A 158 -16.74 -32.44 -3.32
CA SER A 158 -18.17 -32.30 -2.99
C SER A 158 -18.59 -30.83 -2.92
N GLU A 159 -17.79 -30.01 -2.23
CA GLU A 159 -18.02 -28.56 -2.12
C GLU A 159 -17.98 -27.88 -3.49
N TRP A 160 -17.02 -28.22 -4.33
CA TRP A 160 -16.91 -27.64 -5.66
C TRP A 160 -18.09 -27.98 -6.56
N ASN A 161 -18.56 -29.23 -6.51
CA ASN A 161 -19.75 -29.63 -7.24
C ASN A 161 -21.00 -28.89 -6.73
N GLN A 162 -21.17 -28.72 -5.41
CA GLN A 162 -22.24 -27.94 -4.84
C GLN A 162 -22.20 -26.48 -5.29
N LEU A 163 -21.02 -25.83 -5.27
CA LEU A 163 -20.86 -24.44 -5.71
C LEU A 163 -21.17 -24.24 -7.19
N LYS A 164 -20.83 -25.20 -8.06
CA LYS A 164 -21.21 -25.17 -9.49
C LYS A 164 -22.73 -25.20 -9.72
N GLU A 165 -23.47 -25.83 -8.81
CA GLU A 165 -24.92 -25.94 -8.90
C GLU A 165 -25.63 -24.74 -8.24
N THR A 166 -25.07 -24.19 -7.16
CA THR A 166 -25.75 -23.17 -6.35
C THR A 166 -25.40 -21.73 -6.75
N LEU A 167 -24.19 -21.48 -7.29
CA LEU A 167 -23.82 -20.15 -7.75
C LEU A 167 -24.56 -19.78 -9.04
N PRO A 168 -25.22 -18.59 -9.10
CA PRO A 168 -25.86 -18.14 -10.33
C PRO A 168 -24.84 -18.00 -11.47
N LYS A 169 -25.17 -18.53 -12.61
CA LYS A 169 -24.27 -18.55 -13.78
C LYS A 169 -23.96 -17.16 -14.32
N ASP A 170 -24.93 -16.26 -14.25
CA ASP A 170 -24.80 -14.87 -14.65
C ASP A 170 -23.83 -14.10 -13.73
N VAL A 171 -23.85 -14.37 -12.42
CA VAL A 171 -22.90 -13.81 -11.44
C VAL A 171 -21.46 -14.23 -11.77
N ILE A 172 -21.23 -15.52 -11.97
CA ILE A 172 -19.91 -16.04 -12.33
C ILE A 172 -19.46 -15.51 -13.69
N PHE A 173 -20.37 -15.46 -14.68
CA PHE A 173 -20.06 -14.94 -16.00
C PHE A 173 -19.65 -13.45 -15.96
N ASP A 174 -20.40 -12.61 -15.23
CA ASP A 174 -20.06 -11.19 -15.04
C ASP A 174 -18.70 -11.03 -14.36
N TYR A 175 -18.48 -11.76 -13.26
CA TYR A 175 -17.24 -11.69 -12.48
C TYR A 175 -16.02 -12.11 -13.31
N GLU A 176 -16.10 -13.24 -14.00
CA GLU A 176 -15.00 -13.76 -14.84
C GLU A 176 -14.76 -12.90 -16.08
N THR A 177 -15.81 -12.33 -16.69
CA THR A 177 -15.69 -11.44 -17.85
C THR A 177 -14.93 -10.16 -17.48
N ARG A 178 -15.26 -9.55 -16.34
CA ARG A 178 -14.57 -8.36 -15.83
C ARG A 178 -13.11 -8.65 -15.53
N ARG A 179 -12.81 -9.76 -14.88
CA ARG A 179 -11.43 -10.19 -14.61
C ARG A 179 -10.65 -10.46 -15.89
N ALA A 180 -11.27 -11.08 -16.88
CA ALA A 180 -10.64 -11.32 -18.17
C ALA A 180 -10.23 -10.01 -18.86
N PHE A 181 -11.07 -8.98 -18.81
CA PHE A 181 -10.72 -7.64 -19.29
C PHE A 181 -9.55 -7.06 -18.52
N ASN A 182 -9.56 -7.12 -17.17
CA ASN A 182 -8.46 -6.60 -16.36
C ASN A 182 -7.13 -7.29 -16.66
N VAL A 183 -7.13 -8.60 -16.89
CA VAL A 183 -5.93 -9.34 -17.34
C VAL A 183 -5.47 -8.89 -18.73
N GLN A 184 -6.38 -8.62 -19.66
CA GLN A 184 -6.00 -8.06 -20.98
C GLN A 184 -5.29 -6.72 -20.84
N VAL A 185 -5.70 -5.87 -19.89
CA VAL A 185 -5.00 -4.61 -19.58
C VAL A 185 -3.59 -4.87 -19.05
N ASN A 186 -3.42 -5.84 -18.11
CA ASN A 186 -2.09 -6.22 -17.63
C ASN A 186 -1.19 -6.70 -18.81
N LEU A 187 -1.73 -7.54 -19.70
CA LEU A 187 -0.98 -8.06 -20.86
C LEU A 187 -0.64 -6.96 -21.89
N LEU A 188 -1.53 -5.99 -22.09
CA LEU A 188 -1.24 -4.79 -22.88
C LEU A 188 -0.03 -4.03 -22.32
N HIS A 189 0.07 -3.88 -20.99
CA HIS A 189 1.23 -3.20 -20.39
C HIS A 189 2.52 -3.97 -20.61
N VAL A 190 2.51 -5.30 -20.57
CA VAL A 190 3.69 -6.10 -20.94
C VAL A 190 4.13 -5.80 -22.37
N GLN A 191 3.19 -5.68 -23.31
CA GLN A 191 3.50 -5.29 -24.69
C GLN A 191 4.05 -3.86 -24.78
N LEU A 192 3.43 -2.89 -24.11
CA LEU A 192 3.89 -1.49 -24.12
C LEU A 192 5.30 -1.34 -23.54
N VAL A 193 5.68 -2.15 -22.55
CA VAL A 193 7.05 -2.22 -22.04
C VAL A 193 8.00 -2.82 -23.06
N ALA A 194 7.62 -3.91 -23.73
CA ALA A 194 8.43 -4.53 -24.78
C ALA A 194 8.71 -3.56 -25.93
N GLU A 195 7.77 -2.70 -26.25
CA GLU A 195 7.87 -1.67 -27.30
C GLU A 195 8.52 -0.35 -26.82
N ASN A 196 8.95 -0.27 -25.57
CA ASN A 196 9.53 0.94 -24.95
C ASN A 196 8.59 2.18 -24.94
N ILE A 197 7.29 1.97 -25.03
CA ILE A 197 6.29 3.02 -24.79
C ILE A 197 6.25 3.35 -23.29
N VAL A 198 6.25 2.30 -22.45
CA VAL A 198 6.31 2.36 -20.99
C VAL A 198 7.70 1.91 -20.53
N SER A 199 8.26 2.63 -19.56
CA SER A 199 9.62 2.35 -19.09
C SER A 199 9.65 1.31 -17.97
N PHE A 200 8.65 1.30 -17.11
CA PHE A 200 8.53 0.38 -15.97
C PHE A 200 7.06 0.18 -15.57
N VAL A 201 6.73 -1.03 -15.10
CA VAL A 201 5.39 -1.35 -14.58
C VAL A 201 5.51 -2.08 -13.24
N SER A 202 4.77 -1.62 -12.24
CA SER A 202 4.43 -2.40 -11.04
C SER A 202 3.06 -3.05 -11.24
N VAL A 203 2.98 -4.35 -10.94
CA VAL A 203 1.74 -5.12 -10.97
C VAL A 203 1.48 -5.66 -9.55
N PRO A 204 0.95 -4.84 -8.65
CA PRO A 204 0.61 -5.28 -7.32
C PRO A 204 -0.55 -6.29 -7.33
N GLN A 205 -0.55 -7.20 -6.36
CA GLN A 205 -1.61 -8.16 -6.12
C GLN A 205 -2.40 -7.75 -4.89
N ASP A 206 -3.61 -7.28 -5.12
CA ASP A 206 -4.52 -6.90 -4.06
C ASP A 206 -5.09 -8.17 -3.41
N ASP A 207 -4.97 -8.34 -2.08
CA ASP A 207 -5.40 -9.51 -1.30
C ASP A 207 -5.08 -10.85 -1.99
N SER A 208 -3.84 -11.26 -1.98
CA SER A 208 -3.40 -12.49 -2.64
C SER A 208 -3.57 -13.73 -1.76
N ALA A 209 -3.71 -14.89 -2.41
CA ALA A 209 -3.84 -16.20 -1.79
C ALA A 209 -3.14 -17.28 -2.64
N PRO A 210 -2.78 -18.45 -2.06
CA PRO A 210 -2.08 -19.52 -2.78
C PRO A 210 -2.84 -20.08 -3.99
N TYR A 211 -4.15 -20.08 -3.92
CA TYR A 211 -5.08 -20.52 -4.98
C TYR A 211 -6.18 -19.48 -5.17
N GLY A 212 -6.79 -19.50 -6.32
CA GLY A 212 -7.98 -18.72 -6.66
C GLY A 212 -7.78 -17.81 -7.85
N TYR A 213 -8.77 -16.95 -8.08
CA TYR A 213 -8.78 -16.06 -9.25
C TYR A 213 -7.55 -15.16 -9.33
N THR A 214 -7.12 -14.59 -8.21
CA THR A 214 -5.91 -13.74 -8.17
C THR A 214 -4.67 -14.51 -8.59
N ALA A 215 -4.49 -15.76 -8.10
CA ALA A 215 -3.37 -16.62 -8.47
C ALA A 215 -3.42 -17.05 -9.97
N MET A 216 -4.61 -17.37 -10.48
CA MET A 216 -4.80 -17.70 -11.91
C MET A 216 -4.44 -16.53 -12.82
N ASP A 217 -4.87 -15.31 -12.47
CA ASP A 217 -4.60 -14.12 -13.28
C ASP A 217 -3.13 -13.73 -13.21
N GLN A 218 -2.52 -13.80 -12.03
CA GLN A 218 -1.09 -13.61 -11.80
C GLN A 218 -0.24 -14.56 -12.68
N SER A 219 -0.63 -15.84 -12.76
CA SER A 219 0.10 -16.83 -13.56
C SER A 219 0.16 -16.46 -15.04
N LYS A 220 -0.93 -15.90 -15.59
CA LYS A 220 -0.99 -15.41 -16.98
C LYS A 220 -0.01 -14.24 -17.19
N VAL A 221 0.00 -13.29 -16.27
CA VAL A 221 0.89 -12.12 -16.33
C VAL A 221 2.35 -12.54 -16.22
N TYR A 222 2.70 -13.41 -15.27
CA TYR A 222 4.07 -13.93 -15.12
C TYR A 222 4.54 -14.67 -16.37
N SER A 223 3.68 -15.47 -16.98
CA SER A 223 4.01 -16.22 -18.20
C SER A 223 4.37 -15.26 -19.34
N GLU A 224 3.60 -14.19 -19.54
CA GLU A 224 3.87 -13.23 -20.60
C GLU A 224 5.13 -12.38 -20.32
N ILE A 225 5.35 -11.97 -19.06
CA ILE A 225 6.59 -11.29 -18.66
C ILE A 225 7.82 -12.17 -18.94
N ALA A 226 7.74 -13.47 -18.63
CA ALA A 226 8.82 -14.41 -18.87
C ALA A 226 9.07 -14.62 -20.36
N ASN A 227 8.01 -14.80 -21.16
CA ASN A 227 8.08 -14.95 -22.62
C ASN A 227 8.76 -13.75 -23.30
N LYS A 228 8.47 -12.55 -22.82
CA LYS A 228 9.06 -11.29 -23.33
C LYS A 228 10.40 -10.93 -22.68
N ARG A 229 10.84 -11.68 -21.66
CA ARG A 229 12.09 -11.43 -20.89
C ARG A 229 12.16 -10.05 -20.26
N LEU A 230 11.06 -9.64 -19.60
CA LEU A 230 10.89 -8.29 -19.02
C LEU A 230 10.89 -8.27 -17.49
N LYS A 231 11.45 -9.29 -16.82
CA LYS A 231 11.46 -9.38 -15.34
C LYS A 231 12.19 -8.24 -14.64
N ASP A 232 13.08 -7.54 -15.33
CA ASP A 232 13.81 -6.37 -14.84
C ASP A 232 13.01 -5.05 -14.95
N ARG A 233 11.92 -5.07 -15.74
CA ARG A 233 11.12 -3.87 -16.03
C ARG A 233 9.66 -3.98 -15.59
N ILE A 234 9.22 -5.18 -15.20
CA ILE A 234 7.86 -5.43 -14.71
C ILE A 234 7.96 -6.26 -13.43
N MET A 235 7.50 -5.69 -12.31
CA MET A 235 7.53 -6.32 -10.99
C MET A 235 6.11 -6.72 -10.58
N VAL A 236 5.94 -7.97 -10.13
CA VAL A 236 4.66 -8.50 -9.63
C VAL A 236 4.86 -8.92 -8.17
N TYR A 237 4.08 -8.36 -7.26
CA TYR A 237 4.21 -8.58 -5.83
C TYR A 237 2.89 -8.28 -5.08
N PRO A 238 2.69 -8.81 -3.85
CA PRO A 238 1.55 -8.43 -3.02
C PRO A 238 1.58 -6.95 -2.65
N GLY A 239 0.42 -6.32 -2.55
CA GLY A 239 0.26 -4.90 -2.21
C GLY A 239 -0.72 -4.20 -3.12
N ALA A 240 -1.03 -2.96 -2.83
CA ALA A 240 -1.86 -2.10 -3.64
C ALA A 240 -1.59 -0.61 -3.36
N ASP A 241 -1.82 -0.18 -2.13
CA ASP A 241 -1.88 1.24 -1.75
C ASP A 241 -0.50 1.91 -1.63
N GLU A 242 0.58 1.15 -1.59
CA GLU A 242 1.98 1.66 -1.54
C GLU A 242 2.59 1.91 -2.92
N VAL A 243 1.91 1.51 -4.00
CA VAL A 243 2.50 1.52 -5.34
C VAL A 243 2.94 2.91 -5.80
N GLY A 244 2.20 3.95 -5.42
CA GLY A 244 2.57 5.34 -5.67
C GLY A 244 3.90 5.71 -5.02
N PHE A 245 4.10 5.34 -3.76
CA PHE A 245 5.35 5.53 -3.03
C PHE A 245 6.51 4.80 -3.70
N THR A 246 6.33 3.52 -4.01
CA THR A 246 7.34 2.66 -4.64
C THR A 246 7.81 3.23 -5.98
N LEU A 247 6.88 3.68 -6.83
CA LEU A 247 7.21 4.24 -8.15
C LEU A 247 7.83 5.64 -8.05
N LEU A 248 7.45 6.46 -7.06
CA LEU A 248 8.12 7.74 -6.79
C LEU A 248 9.56 7.53 -6.33
N ALA A 249 9.81 6.56 -5.44
CA ALA A 249 11.16 6.17 -5.03
C ALA A 249 12.01 5.69 -6.21
N ARG A 250 11.43 4.81 -7.05
CA ARG A 250 12.10 4.37 -8.28
C ARG A 250 12.45 5.51 -9.22
N ALA A 251 11.51 6.43 -9.46
CA ALA A 251 11.75 7.57 -10.34
C ALA A 251 12.87 8.48 -9.80
N TYR A 252 12.92 8.66 -8.49
CA TYR A 252 13.98 9.43 -7.84
C TYR A 252 15.35 8.76 -7.95
N ASN A 253 15.43 7.46 -7.66
CA ASN A 253 16.66 6.67 -7.80
C ASN A 253 17.16 6.63 -9.25
N ASP A 254 16.26 6.42 -10.19
CA ASP A 254 16.56 6.44 -11.64
C ASP A 254 17.04 7.82 -12.12
N HIS A 255 16.44 8.90 -11.60
CA HIS A 255 16.88 10.28 -11.92
C HIS A 255 18.29 10.57 -11.42
N LEU A 256 18.64 10.10 -10.23
CA LEU A 256 19.97 10.23 -9.67
C LEU A 256 21.00 9.29 -10.33
N GLY A 257 20.56 8.34 -11.16
CA GLY A 257 21.42 7.28 -11.70
C GLY A 257 22.02 6.39 -10.60
N LYS A 258 21.30 6.22 -9.50
CA LYS A 258 21.75 5.48 -8.31
C LYS A 258 20.90 4.24 -8.04
N THR A 259 21.52 3.25 -7.43
CA THR A 259 20.85 2.08 -6.85
C THR A 259 21.35 1.96 -5.41
N PRO A 260 20.72 2.68 -4.46
CA PRO A 260 21.19 2.73 -3.07
C PRO A 260 21.22 1.34 -2.45
N SER A 261 22.22 1.09 -1.58
CA SER A 261 22.35 -0.17 -0.86
C SER A 261 21.50 -0.15 0.41
N LEU A 262 20.77 -1.24 0.63
CA LEU A 262 19.87 -1.44 1.75
C LEU A 262 20.27 -2.70 2.51
N PHE A 263 20.56 -2.57 3.80
CA PHE A 263 20.61 -3.67 4.74
C PHE A 263 19.26 -3.82 5.44
N VAL A 264 18.85 -5.05 5.74
CA VAL A 264 17.57 -5.33 6.42
C VAL A 264 17.82 -6.15 7.67
N ARG A 265 17.33 -5.66 8.81
CA ARG A 265 17.33 -6.39 10.07
C ARG A 265 15.92 -6.76 10.47
N TYR A 266 15.69 -8.02 10.77
CA TYR A 266 14.40 -8.51 11.27
C TYR A 266 14.37 -8.57 12.78
N SER A 267 13.24 -8.14 13.41
CA SER A 267 13.07 -8.20 14.86
C SER A 267 12.89 -9.62 15.39
N ALA A 268 12.45 -10.58 14.56
CA ALA A 268 12.16 -11.96 14.94
C ALA A 268 12.99 -12.97 14.18
N THR A 269 13.32 -14.09 14.82
CA THR A 269 14.09 -15.19 14.22
C THR A 269 13.47 -15.75 12.94
N PHE A 270 12.15 -15.87 12.89
CA PHE A 270 11.42 -16.35 11.70
C PHE A 270 10.85 -15.23 10.82
N GLY A 271 11.12 -13.96 11.14
CA GLY A 271 10.50 -12.83 10.49
C GLY A 271 10.51 -12.88 8.97
N ALA A 272 11.67 -13.22 8.39
CA ALA A 272 11.84 -13.33 6.93
C ALA A 272 10.97 -14.42 6.27
N GLN A 273 10.56 -15.45 7.02
CA GLN A 273 9.88 -16.65 6.51
C GLN A 273 8.36 -16.61 6.72
N ILE A 274 7.87 -15.70 7.53
CA ILE A 274 6.44 -15.58 7.82
C ILE A 274 5.71 -15.14 6.56
N VAL A 275 4.58 -15.80 6.27
CA VAL A 275 3.61 -15.34 5.28
C VAL A 275 2.63 -14.44 6.00
N PRO A 276 2.58 -13.13 5.68
CA PRO A 276 1.68 -12.19 6.34
C PRO A 276 0.21 -12.48 6.06
N LEU A 277 -0.66 -11.94 6.90
CA LEU A 277 -2.09 -11.89 6.58
C LEU A 277 -2.27 -11.13 5.25
N TYR A 278 -3.20 -11.59 4.42
CA TYR A 278 -3.57 -11.00 3.12
C TYR A 278 -2.52 -11.15 2.01
N GLU A 279 -1.42 -11.90 2.25
CA GLU A 279 -0.35 -12.13 1.26
C GLU A 279 -0.16 -13.63 0.97
N ASP A 280 0.52 -13.95 -0.15
CA ASP A 280 0.68 -15.32 -0.66
C ASP A 280 2.09 -15.90 -0.51
N ARG A 281 3.02 -15.10 0.04
CA ARG A 281 4.45 -15.44 0.08
C ARG A 281 5.14 -14.96 1.34
N PRO A 282 6.34 -15.51 1.68
CA PRO A 282 7.13 -15.03 2.81
C PRO A 282 7.52 -13.56 2.68
N ILE A 283 7.59 -12.85 3.82
CA ILE A 283 8.02 -11.44 3.92
C ILE A 283 9.28 -11.15 3.09
N ASN A 284 10.28 -12.03 3.16
CA ASN A 284 11.55 -11.81 2.44
C ASN A 284 11.40 -11.84 0.91
N GLU A 285 10.44 -12.58 0.36
CA GLU A 285 10.18 -12.55 -1.10
C GLU A 285 9.44 -11.29 -1.52
N SER A 286 8.52 -10.81 -0.71
CA SER A 286 7.88 -9.49 -0.90
C SER A 286 8.92 -8.37 -0.78
N LEU A 287 9.83 -8.43 0.21
CA LEU A 287 10.94 -7.48 0.37
C LEU A 287 11.81 -7.38 -0.88
N LYS A 288 12.28 -8.52 -1.42
CA LYS A 288 13.12 -8.53 -2.63
C LYS A 288 12.44 -7.84 -3.80
N ALA A 289 11.15 -8.11 -3.99
CA ALA A 289 10.38 -7.52 -5.09
C ALA A 289 10.22 -6.01 -4.92
N HIS A 290 9.88 -5.52 -3.73
CA HIS A 290 9.72 -4.09 -3.44
C HIS A 290 11.05 -3.33 -3.51
N VAL A 291 12.14 -3.91 -3.00
CA VAL A 291 13.49 -3.32 -3.07
C VAL A 291 13.88 -3.08 -4.54
N LEU A 292 13.68 -4.09 -5.40
CA LEU A 292 13.92 -3.95 -6.83
C LEU A 292 12.96 -2.95 -7.48
N ALA A 293 11.67 -2.99 -7.13
CA ALA A 293 10.67 -2.08 -7.67
C ALA A 293 10.96 -0.61 -7.30
N ALA A 294 11.40 -0.35 -6.08
CA ALA A 294 11.79 0.98 -5.61
C ALA A 294 13.17 1.44 -6.10
N GLY A 295 13.94 0.57 -6.78
CA GLY A 295 15.26 0.90 -7.32
C GLY A 295 16.40 0.83 -6.31
N PHE A 296 16.28 0.02 -5.28
CA PHE A 296 17.34 -0.30 -4.32
C PHE A 296 18.02 -1.64 -4.65
N ARG A 297 19.11 -1.93 -3.97
CA ARG A 297 19.74 -3.26 -3.92
C ARG A 297 19.98 -3.71 -2.48
N LEU A 298 19.79 -4.98 -2.21
CA LEU A 298 20.11 -5.58 -0.91
C LEU A 298 21.63 -5.76 -0.76
N VAL A 299 22.11 -5.66 0.47
CA VAL A 299 23.46 -6.02 0.89
C VAL A 299 23.41 -6.88 2.15
N ASP A 300 24.44 -7.71 2.33
CA ASP A 300 24.47 -8.70 3.42
C ASP A 300 25.18 -8.16 4.68
N ASP A 301 25.92 -7.05 4.58
CA ASP A 301 26.61 -6.42 5.72
C ASP A 301 26.13 -4.96 5.87
N VAL A 302 25.81 -4.58 7.10
CA VAL A 302 25.38 -3.22 7.45
C VAL A 302 26.44 -2.16 7.09
N LYS A 303 27.72 -2.54 7.08
CA LYS A 303 28.81 -1.64 6.68
C LYS A 303 28.69 -1.15 5.24
N ASP A 304 28.21 -2.02 4.34
CA ASP A 304 28.04 -1.75 2.91
C ASP A 304 26.74 -1.03 2.60
N ALA A 305 25.88 -0.82 3.60
CA ALA A 305 24.59 -0.21 3.46
C ALA A 305 24.66 1.32 3.54
N GLU A 306 23.99 1.98 2.60
CA GLU A 306 23.64 3.40 2.68
C GLU A 306 22.45 3.60 3.63
N PHE A 307 21.49 2.68 3.58
CA PHE A 307 20.28 2.68 4.41
C PHE A 307 20.13 1.36 5.17
N VAL A 308 19.52 1.45 6.35
CA VAL A 308 19.09 0.30 7.15
C VAL A 308 17.57 0.32 7.24
N LEU A 309 16.94 -0.76 6.83
CA LEU A 309 15.52 -1.01 7.06
C LEU A 309 15.36 -1.95 8.26
N GLU A 310 14.88 -1.41 9.33
CA GLU A 310 14.54 -2.15 10.53
C GLU A 310 13.14 -2.74 10.36
N TYR A 311 13.07 -4.03 10.11
CA TYR A 311 11.83 -4.73 9.79
C TYR A 311 11.25 -5.39 11.04
N ASN A 312 10.31 -4.71 11.68
CA ASN A 312 9.58 -5.28 12.79
C ASN A 312 8.57 -6.30 12.27
N THR A 313 8.69 -7.54 12.72
CA THR A 313 7.91 -8.68 12.20
C THR A 313 7.27 -9.47 13.33
N PRO A 314 6.22 -10.27 13.06
CA PRO A 314 5.65 -11.16 14.06
C PRO A 314 6.66 -12.16 14.58
N GLY A 315 6.44 -12.71 15.76
CA GLY A 315 7.26 -13.78 16.30
C GLY A 315 7.18 -15.06 15.49
N LYS A 316 5.99 -15.56 15.26
CA LYS A 316 5.73 -16.79 14.50
C LYS A 316 4.45 -16.70 13.66
N LYS A 317 3.45 -16.01 14.13
CA LYS A 317 2.15 -15.82 13.47
C LYS A 317 1.73 -14.37 13.56
N MET A 318 1.30 -13.78 12.45
CA MET A 318 0.77 -12.42 12.41
C MET A 318 -0.65 -12.39 12.97
N GLN A 319 -0.93 -11.38 13.80
CA GLN A 319 -2.26 -11.03 14.30
C GLN A 319 -2.68 -9.65 13.81
N GLU A 320 -3.94 -9.30 14.03
CA GLU A 320 -4.43 -7.93 13.84
C GLU A 320 -3.91 -7.00 14.94
N SER A 321 -3.62 -5.75 14.60
CA SER A 321 -3.01 -4.80 15.54
C SER A 321 -3.88 -4.49 16.76
N TRP A 322 -5.19 -4.50 16.61
CA TRP A 322 -6.14 -4.27 17.73
C TRP A 322 -6.19 -5.40 18.75
N ASP A 323 -5.57 -6.55 18.49
CA ASP A 323 -5.47 -7.67 19.43
C ASP A 323 -4.27 -7.55 20.36
N GLN A 324 -3.31 -6.67 20.06
CA GLN A 324 -2.02 -6.59 20.78
C GLN A 324 -2.13 -6.30 22.28
N LEU A 325 -3.16 -5.57 22.70
CA LEU A 325 -3.35 -5.20 24.11
C LEU A 325 -4.14 -6.25 24.92
N ALA A 326 -4.91 -7.10 24.25
CA ALA A 326 -5.83 -8.03 24.92
C ALA A 326 -5.43 -9.51 24.76
N THR A 327 -4.98 -9.89 23.57
CA THR A 327 -4.80 -11.31 23.19
C THR A 327 -3.52 -11.56 22.39
N LYS A 328 -2.45 -10.78 22.68
CA LYS A 328 -1.14 -10.93 22.02
C LYS A 328 -0.63 -12.37 22.13
N ASP A 329 -0.30 -13.00 21.01
CA ASP A 329 0.25 -14.35 20.97
C ASP A 329 1.61 -14.41 21.67
N VAL A 330 1.85 -15.43 22.48
CA VAL A 330 3.07 -15.60 23.26
C VAL A 330 4.34 -15.62 22.40
N THR A 331 4.23 -15.94 21.11
CA THR A 331 5.39 -15.96 20.21
C THR A 331 5.94 -14.57 19.89
N TYR A 332 5.18 -13.51 20.11
CA TYR A 332 5.70 -12.13 20.04
C TYR A 332 6.80 -11.87 21.08
N ASP A 333 6.76 -12.56 22.22
CA ASP A 333 7.76 -12.42 23.28
C ASP A 333 8.80 -13.54 23.26
N SER A 334 8.44 -14.76 22.83
CA SER A 334 9.32 -15.94 22.90
C SER A 334 10.14 -16.22 21.63
N TYR A 335 9.74 -15.70 20.46
CA TYR A 335 10.45 -15.84 19.18
C TYR A 335 11.06 -14.52 18.69
N ARG A 336 10.95 -13.49 19.49
CA ARG A 336 11.43 -12.16 19.24
C ARG A 336 11.96 -11.55 20.54
N HIS A 337 12.97 -10.72 20.45
CA HIS A 337 13.49 -9.94 21.58
C HIS A 337 13.51 -8.45 21.22
N LEU A 338 12.37 -7.77 21.41
CA LEU A 338 12.15 -6.43 20.90
C LEU A 338 13.15 -5.40 21.46
N LEU A 339 13.50 -5.47 22.76
CA LEU A 339 14.52 -4.61 23.32
C LEU A 339 15.90 -4.78 22.62
N SER A 340 16.31 -6.01 22.30
CA SER A 340 17.57 -6.22 21.56
C SER A 340 17.50 -5.58 20.17
N PHE A 341 16.36 -5.69 19.48
CA PHE A 341 16.14 -5.04 18.20
C PHE A 341 16.27 -3.52 18.29
N VAL A 342 15.67 -2.89 19.31
CA VAL A 342 15.77 -1.43 19.54
C VAL A 342 17.20 -1.01 19.88
N LEU A 343 17.96 -1.81 20.61
CA LEU A 343 19.37 -1.52 20.92
C LEU A 343 20.27 -1.58 19.67
N GLU A 344 19.96 -2.47 18.71
CA GLU A 344 20.65 -2.49 17.41
C GLU A 344 20.28 -1.24 16.57
N ILE A 345 19.02 -0.79 16.60
CA ILE A 345 18.62 0.48 15.97
C ILE A 345 19.44 1.64 16.56
N GLN A 346 19.54 1.70 17.87
CA GLN A 346 20.33 2.71 18.56
C GLN A 346 21.81 2.69 18.15
N ALA A 347 22.39 1.49 18.02
CA ALA A 347 23.77 1.31 17.59
C ALA A 347 24.00 1.77 16.13
N ASP A 348 23.07 1.46 15.22
CA ASP A 348 23.14 1.91 13.83
C ASP A 348 23.02 3.44 13.71
N LEU A 349 22.11 4.05 14.45
CA LEU A 349 21.99 5.51 14.51
C LEU A 349 23.26 6.17 15.08
N ALA A 350 23.84 5.60 16.13
CA ALA A 350 25.06 6.13 16.77
C ALA A 350 26.28 6.14 15.83
N VAL A 351 26.34 5.23 14.84
CA VAL A 351 27.38 5.23 13.80
C VAL A 351 26.97 5.98 12.52
N GLY A 352 25.86 6.72 12.56
CA GLY A 352 25.40 7.61 11.50
C GLY A 352 24.69 6.91 10.34
N LYS A 353 24.16 5.69 10.54
CA LYS A 353 23.34 5.03 9.53
C LYS A 353 22.00 5.75 9.36
N LYS A 354 21.48 5.73 8.14
CA LYS A 354 20.16 6.23 7.80
C LYS A 354 19.13 5.13 8.00
N VAL A 355 18.34 5.24 9.07
CA VAL A 355 17.43 4.18 9.53
C VAL A 355 15.99 4.51 9.19
N GLY A 356 15.27 3.52 8.65
CA GLY A 356 13.82 3.52 8.52
C GLY A 356 13.22 2.26 9.13
N ILE A 357 12.00 2.33 9.58
CA ILE A 357 11.26 1.23 10.21
C ILE A 357 10.08 0.85 9.35
N CYS A 358 9.99 -0.43 8.95
CA CYS A 358 8.79 -1.08 8.47
C CYS A 358 8.22 -1.89 9.63
N ASP A 359 7.16 -1.39 10.25
CA ASP A 359 6.50 -2.06 11.35
C ASP A 359 5.34 -2.92 10.81
N ALA A 360 5.64 -4.18 10.56
CA ALA A 360 4.71 -5.20 10.10
C ALA A 360 4.60 -6.38 11.10
N ALA A 361 4.79 -6.08 12.39
CA ALA A 361 4.58 -7.07 13.43
C ALA A 361 3.11 -7.52 13.50
N PHE A 362 2.20 -6.60 13.21
CA PHE A 362 0.77 -6.83 13.14
C PHE A 362 0.23 -6.41 11.76
N ALA A 363 -0.94 -6.90 11.39
CA ALA A 363 -1.70 -6.37 10.28
C ALA A 363 -2.56 -5.19 10.75
N ASN A 364 -2.82 -4.24 9.86
CA ASN A 364 -3.70 -3.09 10.09
C ASN A 364 -3.29 -2.20 11.28
N GLY A 365 -1.99 -1.99 11.49
CA GLY A 365 -1.48 -1.04 12.46
C GLY A 365 -0.17 -1.46 13.12
N GLY A 366 0.53 -0.48 13.70
CA GLY A 366 1.84 -0.63 14.32
C GLY A 366 1.82 -1.26 15.71
N GLU A 367 3.02 -1.49 16.23
CA GLU A 367 3.23 -2.05 17.56
C GLU A 367 3.53 -0.96 18.61
N MET A 368 2.70 -0.90 19.66
CA MET A 368 2.84 0.08 20.73
C MET A 368 4.18 -0.07 21.47
N GLU A 369 4.55 -1.29 21.85
CA GLU A 369 5.77 -1.59 22.58
C GLU A 369 7.05 -1.13 21.83
N LEU A 370 7.07 -1.25 20.50
CA LEU A 370 8.18 -0.75 19.69
C LEU A 370 8.34 0.77 19.83
N ILE A 371 7.25 1.53 19.68
CA ILE A 371 7.30 2.98 19.79
C ILE A 371 7.64 3.43 21.22
N GLU A 372 7.10 2.78 22.25
CA GLU A 372 7.45 3.06 23.65
C GLU A 372 8.95 2.85 23.92
N LEU A 373 9.54 1.75 23.42
CA LEU A 373 10.96 1.47 23.57
C LEU A 373 11.85 2.47 22.81
N LEU A 374 11.48 2.86 21.59
CA LEU A 374 12.20 3.89 20.81
C LEU A 374 12.16 5.26 21.52
N ASP A 375 11.01 5.62 22.08
CA ASP A 375 10.84 6.83 22.89
C ASP A 375 11.68 6.79 24.18
N GLU A 376 11.64 5.68 24.94
CA GLU A 376 12.45 5.48 26.15
C GLU A 376 13.95 5.58 25.89
N LYS A 377 14.41 5.14 24.72
CA LYS A 377 15.81 5.28 24.31
C LYS A 377 16.16 6.66 23.75
N GLY A 378 15.18 7.53 23.55
CA GLY A 378 15.37 8.88 23.02
C GLY A 378 15.84 8.92 21.57
N ILE A 379 15.54 7.89 20.76
CA ILE A 379 16.00 7.76 19.38
C ILE A 379 14.88 7.88 18.36
N LEU A 380 13.64 8.02 18.78
CA LEU A 380 12.47 8.02 17.88
C LEU A 380 12.54 9.15 16.85
N GLU A 381 12.96 10.35 17.23
CA GLU A 381 13.06 11.50 16.32
C GLU A 381 14.24 11.44 15.33
N GLU A 382 15.16 10.46 15.49
CA GLU A 382 16.28 10.23 14.58
C GLU A 382 15.90 9.30 13.40
N ILE A 383 14.74 8.61 13.50
CA ILE A 383 14.23 7.71 12.47
C ILE A 383 13.77 8.53 11.26
N LEU A 384 14.19 8.11 10.05
CA LEU A 384 13.87 8.81 8.81
C LEU A 384 12.52 8.42 8.21
N SER A 385 12.02 7.23 8.52
CA SER A 385 10.72 6.72 8.06
C SER A 385 10.19 5.70 9.04
N TYR A 386 8.94 5.82 9.43
CA TYR A 386 8.17 4.81 10.16
C TYR A 386 6.86 4.60 9.43
N LYS A 387 6.53 3.37 9.14
CA LYS A 387 5.28 3.00 8.46
C LYS A 387 4.76 1.69 9.01
N ALA A 388 3.45 1.64 9.28
CA ALA A 388 2.76 0.49 9.84
C ALA A 388 1.32 0.36 9.34
N TRP A 389 0.99 1.03 8.23
CA TRP A 389 -0.37 1.10 7.75
C TRP A 389 -0.76 -0.12 6.91
N ASN A 390 -1.94 -0.69 7.22
CA ASN A 390 -2.62 -1.74 6.48
C ASN A 390 -1.82 -3.06 6.40
N THR A 391 -1.50 -3.58 5.22
CA THR A 391 -0.78 -4.85 5.07
C THR A 391 0.73 -4.67 5.13
N ASN A 392 1.45 -5.78 5.31
CA ASN A 392 2.92 -5.79 5.32
C ASN A 392 3.53 -5.09 4.10
N CYS A 393 3.05 -5.38 2.89
CA CYS A 393 3.61 -4.77 1.68
C CYS A 393 3.29 -3.28 1.56
N ASN A 394 2.12 -2.81 2.04
CA ASN A 394 1.80 -1.39 2.08
C ASN A 394 2.78 -0.62 2.98
N SER A 395 3.07 -1.15 4.18
CA SER A 395 4.08 -0.58 5.07
C SER A 395 5.49 -0.62 4.46
N LEU A 396 5.85 -1.72 3.79
CA LEU A 396 7.17 -1.91 3.19
C LEU A 396 7.46 -0.90 2.07
N GLY A 397 6.58 -0.81 1.08
CA GLY A 397 6.80 0.09 -0.07
C GLY A 397 6.85 1.56 0.35
N SER A 398 6.00 1.97 1.27
CA SER A 398 6.00 3.33 1.82
C SER A 398 7.23 3.62 2.69
N SER A 399 7.75 2.64 3.47
CA SER A 399 9.00 2.78 4.23
C SER A 399 10.21 2.98 3.33
N LEU A 400 10.31 2.17 2.26
CA LEU A 400 11.39 2.30 1.26
C LEU A 400 11.38 3.67 0.58
N ALA A 401 10.21 4.20 0.28
CA ALA A 401 10.08 5.53 -0.31
C ALA A 401 10.53 6.63 0.66
N GLY A 402 10.13 6.55 1.93
CA GLY A 402 10.61 7.47 2.95
C GLY A 402 12.14 7.53 3.04
N LEU A 403 12.80 6.37 2.98
CA LEU A 403 14.27 6.29 2.93
C LEU A 403 14.84 6.87 1.64
N ALA A 404 14.25 6.54 0.48
CA ALA A 404 14.72 7.04 -0.82
C ALA A 404 14.77 8.57 -0.86
N PHE A 405 13.76 9.24 -0.32
CA PHE A 405 13.68 10.70 -0.35
C PHE A 405 14.66 11.40 0.60
N CYS A 406 15.30 10.64 1.51
CA CYS A 406 16.34 11.10 2.42
C CYS A 406 17.78 10.86 1.89
N GLN A 407 17.99 10.56 0.59
CA GLN A 407 19.32 10.32 0.02
C GLN A 407 20.19 11.58 -0.07
N ALA A 408 19.62 12.66 -0.53
CA ALA A 408 20.29 13.94 -0.75
C ALA A 408 19.91 14.95 0.34
N THR A 409 19.83 16.21 -0.01
CA THR A 409 19.38 17.26 0.91
C THR A 409 17.89 17.10 1.18
N PHE A 410 17.52 16.93 2.43
CA PHE A 410 16.14 16.78 2.87
C PHE A 410 15.84 17.66 4.08
N ASN A 411 14.56 17.94 4.30
CA ASN A 411 14.06 18.75 5.40
C ASN A 411 13.74 17.84 6.60
N LYS A 412 14.53 17.96 7.68
CA LYS A 412 14.35 17.15 8.89
C LYS A 412 13.04 17.41 9.60
N GLU A 413 12.55 18.66 9.60
CA GLU A 413 11.26 18.99 10.24
C GLU A 413 10.10 18.30 9.51
N LYS A 414 10.12 18.26 8.16
CA LYS A 414 9.14 17.50 7.40
C LYS A 414 9.24 15.98 7.62
N VAL A 415 10.43 15.45 7.87
CA VAL A 415 10.59 14.05 8.30
C VAL A 415 9.86 13.82 9.63
N LYS A 416 10.04 14.72 10.60
CA LYS A 416 9.37 14.64 11.91
C LYS A 416 7.85 14.81 11.81
N GLU A 417 7.37 15.73 10.96
CA GLU A 417 5.93 15.87 10.65
C GLU A 417 5.33 14.55 10.14
N ASN A 418 5.98 13.92 9.15
CA ASN A 418 5.55 12.65 8.58
C ASN A 418 5.65 11.51 9.60
N LEU A 419 6.73 11.44 10.38
CA LEU A 419 6.92 10.44 11.43
C LEU A 419 5.78 10.50 12.45
N LEU A 420 5.48 11.69 12.94
CA LEU A 420 4.44 11.89 13.95
C LEU A 420 3.03 11.61 13.37
N ALA A 421 2.77 12.06 12.14
CA ALA A 421 1.51 11.75 11.45
C ALA A 421 1.29 10.24 11.29
N ASN A 422 2.34 9.49 10.94
CA ASN A 422 2.25 8.02 10.83
C ASN A 422 2.08 7.35 12.20
N ILE A 423 2.73 7.82 13.26
CA ILE A 423 2.49 7.32 14.62
C ILE A 423 1.01 7.55 15.00
N TYR A 424 0.44 8.69 14.67
CA TYR A 424 -0.95 9.01 14.97
C TYR A 424 -1.93 8.14 14.19
N GLU A 425 -1.71 7.95 12.89
CA GLU A 425 -2.59 7.14 12.05
C GLU A 425 -2.30 5.65 12.19
N ASP A 426 -1.07 5.23 11.87
CA ASP A 426 -0.72 3.82 11.73
C ASP A 426 -0.71 3.09 13.08
N LEU A 427 -0.40 3.79 14.17
CA LEU A 427 -0.37 3.19 15.50
C LEU A 427 -1.60 3.59 16.33
N PHE A 428 -1.71 4.87 16.72
CA PHE A 428 -2.73 5.22 17.70
C PHE A 428 -4.14 5.01 17.17
N TYR A 429 -4.40 5.46 15.93
CA TYR A 429 -5.71 5.27 15.33
C TYR A 429 -5.95 3.80 14.95
N GLN A 430 -5.10 3.23 14.11
CA GLN A 430 -5.32 1.91 13.53
C GLN A 430 -5.34 0.79 14.59
N ALA A 431 -4.39 0.80 15.52
CA ALA A 431 -4.27 -0.28 16.48
C ALA A 431 -5.18 -0.14 17.71
N ILE A 432 -5.61 1.09 18.06
CA ILE A 432 -6.25 1.33 19.35
C ILE A 432 -7.55 2.13 19.20
N ILE A 433 -7.48 3.37 18.71
CA ILE A 433 -8.60 4.32 18.75
C ILE A 433 -9.76 3.83 17.89
N ARG A 434 -9.47 3.30 16.73
CA ARG A 434 -10.46 2.76 15.79
C ARG A 434 -11.35 1.72 16.46
N LYS A 435 -10.74 0.72 17.10
CA LYS A 435 -11.48 -0.31 17.83
C LYS A 435 -12.26 0.27 19.02
N GLN A 436 -11.62 1.13 19.80
CA GLN A 436 -12.26 1.77 20.96
C GLN A 436 -13.53 2.54 20.57
N ILE A 437 -13.48 3.30 19.49
CA ILE A 437 -14.63 4.07 19.00
C ILE A 437 -15.69 3.12 18.40
N THR A 438 -15.27 2.14 17.59
CA THR A 438 -16.18 1.19 16.96
C THR A 438 -16.99 0.40 17.99
N ASP A 439 -16.34 -0.10 19.03
CA ASP A 439 -16.97 -0.96 20.02
C ASP A 439 -17.80 -0.18 21.05
N ASN A 440 -17.37 1.04 21.45
CA ASN A 440 -17.97 1.72 22.59
C ASN A 440 -18.75 2.99 22.23
N VAL A 441 -18.48 3.64 21.07
CA VAL A 441 -19.09 4.93 20.73
C VAL A 441 -20.12 4.81 19.61
N LEU A 442 -19.78 4.11 18.53
CA LEU A 442 -20.66 4.01 17.36
C LEU A 442 -22.02 3.40 17.68
N PRO A 443 -22.14 2.29 18.48
CA PRO A 443 -23.42 1.69 18.81
C PRO A 443 -24.34 2.65 19.57
N GLU A 444 -23.82 3.44 20.51
CA GLU A 444 -24.59 4.41 21.29
C GLU A 444 -25.16 5.55 20.42
N LYS A 445 -24.52 5.82 19.27
CA LYS A 445 -24.92 6.86 18.32
C LYS A 445 -25.76 6.32 17.14
N GLY A 446 -26.03 5.00 17.10
CA GLY A 446 -26.72 4.35 15.98
C GLY A 446 -25.89 4.33 14.70
N LEU A 447 -24.57 4.42 14.81
CA LEU A 447 -23.60 4.37 13.71
C LEU A 447 -22.96 2.99 13.58
N ASN A 448 -22.26 2.76 12.46
CA ASN A 448 -21.50 1.54 12.26
C ASN A 448 -20.13 1.84 11.61
N TYR A 449 -19.29 0.82 11.56
CA TYR A 449 -17.94 0.91 11.03
C TYR A 449 -17.86 1.42 9.58
N PHE A 450 -18.84 1.07 8.74
CA PHE A 450 -18.83 1.35 7.29
C PHE A 450 -19.44 2.69 6.92
N TYR A 451 -20.17 3.35 7.86
CA TYR A 451 -20.84 4.61 7.56
C TYR A 451 -21.06 5.46 8.83
N LEU A 452 -20.44 6.64 8.86
CA LEU A 452 -20.51 7.60 9.97
C LEU A 452 -21.60 8.66 9.79
N GLY A 453 -22.29 8.66 8.63
CA GLY A 453 -23.38 9.59 8.33
C GLY A 453 -22.95 11.05 8.44
N ASP A 454 -23.77 11.85 9.10
CA ASP A 454 -23.56 13.27 9.40
C ASP A 454 -22.75 13.52 10.67
N LYS A 455 -22.26 12.44 11.34
CA LYS A 455 -21.49 12.50 12.59
C LYS A 455 -19.96 12.42 12.39
N ALA A 456 -19.48 12.38 11.16
CA ALA A 456 -18.07 12.25 10.86
C ALA A 456 -17.21 13.34 11.55
N ASP A 457 -17.66 14.59 11.58
CA ASP A 457 -16.95 15.69 12.24
C ASP A 457 -16.93 15.53 13.77
N GLU A 458 -18.01 15.05 14.38
CA GLU A 458 -18.07 14.77 15.82
C GLU A 458 -17.10 13.64 16.18
N ILE A 459 -17.09 12.56 15.41
CA ILE A 459 -16.16 11.44 15.60
C ILE A 459 -14.72 11.89 15.35
N SER A 460 -14.45 12.75 14.36
CA SER A 460 -13.12 13.34 14.12
C SER A 460 -12.60 14.11 15.33
N GLY A 461 -13.44 14.96 15.95
CA GLY A 461 -13.06 15.67 17.18
C GLY A 461 -12.71 14.73 18.33
N LEU A 462 -13.43 13.61 18.47
CA LEU A 462 -13.12 12.57 19.45
C LEU A 462 -11.80 11.87 19.14
N VAL A 463 -11.53 11.53 17.87
CA VAL A 463 -10.26 10.93 17.43
C VAL A 463 -9.09 11.85 17.77
N VAL A 464 -9.19 13.15 17.44
CA VAL A 464 -8.14 14.14 17.79
C VAL A 464 -7.86 14.15 19.30
N SER A 465 -8.91 14.18 20.13
CA SER A 465 -8.77 14.17 21.59
C SER A 465 -8.09 12.90 22.09
N LEU A 466 -8.41 11.75 21.51
CA LEU A 466 -7.79 10.48 21.87
C LEU A 466 -6.35 10.39 21.38
N ILE A 467 -6.04 10.85 20.16
CA ILE A 467 -4.65 10.94 19.66
C ILE A 467 -3.80 11.78 20.63
N GLN A 468 -4.26 12.96 21.04
CA GLN A 468 -3.55 13.82 21.99
C GLN A 468 -3.38 13.16 23.37
N LYS A 469 -4.34 12.34 23.78
CA LYS A 469 -4.22 11.54 25.01
C LYS A 469 -3.12 10.49 24.87
N TYR A 470 -3.16 9.67 23.81
CA TYR A 470 -2.17 8.62 23.59
C TYR A 470 -0.77 9.20 23.36
N HIS A 471 -0.64 10.33 22.65
CA HIS A 471 0.61 11.04 22.52
C HIS A 471 1.26 11.29 23.90
N ARG A 472 0.54 11.93 24.82
CA ARG A 472 1.04 12.25 26.18
C ARG A 472 1.38 11.02 27.02
N PHE A 473 0.72 9.89 26.78
CA PHE A 473 1.01 8.65 27.51
C PHE A 473 2.19 7.88 26.97
N THR A 474 2.38 7.87 25.66
CA THR A 474 3.35 7.05 24.95
C THR A 474 4.65 7.80 24.67
N LEU A 475 4.56 9.06 24.20
CA LEU A 475 5.72 9.86 23.80
C LEU A 475 6.11 10.79 24.97
N LYS A 476 7.01 10.29 25.83
CA LYS A 476 7.45 11.01 27.04
C LYS A 476 8.80 11.71 26.89
N ASN A 477 9.59 11.27 25.91
CA ASN A 477 10.94 11.77 25.65
C ASN A 477 11.09 12.34 24.24
N SER A 478 10.13 12.05 23.33
CA SER A 478 10.13 12.52 21.95
C SER A 478 8.89 13.37 21.70
N PHE A 479 9.01 14.36 20.81
CA PHE A 479 7.91 15.27 20.45
C PHE A 479 7.22 15.95 21.65
N ILE A 480 8.01 16.21 22.69
CA ILE A 480 7.51 16.78 23.97
C ILE A 480 7.20 18.28 23.89
N ASP A 481 7.87 18.99 22.98
CA ASP A 481 7.59 20.39 22.74
C ASP A 481 6.30 20.53 21.93
N ASP A 482 5.42 21.44 22.34
CA ASP A 482 4.14 21.74 21.68
C ASP A 482 4.32 22.42 20.30
N VAL A 483 5.35 22.02 19.56
CA VAL A 483 5.73 22.58 18.25
C VAL A 483 4.85 22.00 17.13
N PHE A 484 4.37 20.76 17.30
CA PHE A 484 3.54 20.09 16.28
C PHE A 484 2.06 20.15 16.61
N THR A 485 1.24 20.34 15.59
CA THR A 485 -0.22 20.32 15.71
C THR A 485 -0.84 19.38 14.68
N ILE A 486 -1.94 18.73 15.06
CA ILE A 486 -2.81 18.05 14.11
C ILE A 486 -3.51 19.14 13.29
N ASP A 487 -3.24 19.17 11.98
CA ASP A 487 -3.86 20.12 11.04
C ASP A 487 -5.24 19.63 10.62
N GLN A 488 -5.37 18.33 10.35
CA GLN A 488 -6.61 17.74 9.87
C GLN A 488 -6.75 16.28 10.32
N VAL A 489 -7.99 15.89 10.69
CA VAL A 489 -8.44 14.50 10.76
C VAL A 489 -9.77 14.38 10.04
N THR A 490 -9.83 13.56 9.00
CA THR A 490 -11.06 13.24 8.25
C THR A 490 -11.16 11.76 7.96
N PHE A 491 -12.37 11.30 7.60
CA PHE A 491 -12.65 9.89 7.31
C PHE A 491 -12.88 9.69 5.80
N PRO A 492 -11.91 9.14 5.07
CA PRO A 492 -12.12 8.73 3.69
C PRO A 492 -13.33 7.80 3.57
N TRP A 493 -14.13 8.01 2.52
CA TRP A 493 -15.36 7.25 2.28
C TRP A 493 -16.38 7.25 3.43
N ASN A 494 -16.24 8.21 4.36
CA ASN A 494 -17.11 8.36 5.53
C ASN A 494 -17.23 7.10 6.39
N ARG A 495 -16.10 6.38 6.59
CA ARG A 495 -16.01 5.11 7.33
C ARG A 495 -14.83 5.09 8.30
N MET A 496 -14.81 4.12 9.22
CA MET A 496 -13.78 3.97 10.26
C MET A 496 -12.48 3.30 9.79
N PHE A 497 -12.39 2.78 8.57
CA PHE A 497 -11.22 1.98 8.16
C PHE A 497 -9.89 2.73 8.27
N GLU A 498 -9.86 3.98 7.88
CA GLU A 498 -8.68 4.84 7.83
C GLU A 498 -9.05 6.29 8.13
N ILE A 499 -8.07 7.09 8.47
CA ILE A 499 -8.21 8.55 8.59
C ILE A 499 -7.25 9.26 7.63
N CYS A 500 -7.56 10.49 7.26
CA CYS A 500 -6.54 11.43 6.80
C CYS A 500 -6.03 12.17 8.02
N CYS A 501 -4.80 11.94 8.41
CA CYS A 501 -4.17 12.64 9.53
C CYS A 501 -2.93 13.40 9.04
N THR A 502 -2.96 14.72 9.16
CA THR A 502 -1.83 15.58 8.80
C THR A 502 -1.36 16.35 10.00
N VAL A 503 -0.04 16.48 10.12
CA VAL A 503 0.64 17.19 11.21
C VAL A 503 1.47 18.31 10.61
N LYS A 504 1.49 19.45 11.26
CA LYS A 504 2.30 20.62 10.88
C LYS A 504 3.11 21.12 12.07
N ASN A 505 4.32 21.58 11.78
CA ASN A 505 5.08 22.37 12.74
C ASN A 505 4.47 23.79 12.79
N LYS A 506 4.20 24.30 13.99
CA LYS A 506 3.62 25.65 14.24
C LYS A 506 4.54 26.79 13.79
N GLU A 507 5.83 26.50 13.65
CA GLU A 507 6.86 27.49 13.29
C GLU A 507 7.19 27.50 11.80
N SER A 508 6.59 26.59 11.02
CA SER A 508 6.86 26.43 9.58
C SER A 508 5.92 27.24 8.67
#